data_06c74a7660af91a1a741986c7be2c767
#
_entry.id   06c74a7660af91a1a741986c7be2c767
#
_cell.length_a   1.000
_cell.length_b   1.000
_cell.length_c   1.000
_cell.angle_alpha   90.00
_cell.angle_beta   90.00
_cell.angle_gamma   90.00
#
_symmetry.space_group_name_H-M   'P 1'
#
loop_
_entity.id
_entity.type
_entity.pdbx_description
1 polymer ?
#
loop_
_entity_poly.entity_id
_entity_poly.type
_entity_poly.pdbx_seq_one_letter_code
_entity_poly.pdbx_strand_id
1 'polypeptide(L)'
;KMLDYRQMNYRYEVYDYTAAALRRNRLNPEERNLNTDIEVNPDEVVMISKDTAYIDDEGRIIRETINRPLSGPWDFLNTYIVNVYPDTTCWVNDFRNAENETYLRNYFSNPAYNDYPVVGVTWEQANAFCAWRTDYLLKGLGPEARYVQRYRLPTEAEWEYAARGKEGTEFPWEDQSVKSGDGCFFANFKPDRGNYTKDGNLITSK
;
A
#
# COMPACT_ATOMS: atom_id res chain seq x y z
N LYS A 1 -27.65 -13.09 -6.78
CA LYS A 1 -27.49 -11.88 -5.96
C LYS A 1 -26.18 -11.24 -6.39
N MET A 2 -26.26 -10.07 -7.05
CA MET A 2 -25.06 -9.39 -7.54
C MET A 2 -24.38 -8.69 -6.34
N LEU A 3 -23.08 -8.83 -6.22
CA LEU A 3 -22.29 -8.21 -5.15
C LEU A 3 -22.18 -6.71 -5.46
N ASP A 4 -22.49 -5.85 -4.51
CA ASP A 4 -22.28 -4.41 -4.66
C ASP A 4 -20.84 -4.08 -4.26
N TYR A 5 -19.96 -3.89 -5.25
CA TYR A 5 -18.55 -3.59 -5.05
C TYR A 5 -18.32 -2.26 -4.32
N ARG A 6 -19.28 -1.33 -4.34
CA ARG A 6 -19.19 -0.04 -3.64
C ARG A 6 -19.19 -0.22 -2.11
N GLN A 7 -19.74 -1.34 -1.64
CA GLN A 7 -19.80 -1.67 -0.21
C GLN A 7 -18.64 -2.58 0.25
N MET A 8 -17.72 -2.92 -0.64
CA MET A 8 -16.54 -3.73 -0.32
C MET A 8 -15.46 -2.86 0.35
N ASN A 9 -15.77 -2.37 1.56
CA ASN A 9 -14.88 -1.49 2.29
C ASN A 9 -14.17 -2.27 3.41
N TYR A 10 -12.86 -2.04 3.54
CA TYR A 10 -12.05 -2.56 4.64
C TYR A 10 -11.62 -1.41 5.54
N ARG A 11 -11.91 -1.52 6.83
CA ARG A 11 -11.48 -0.58 7.87
C ARG A 11 -10.31 -1.17 8.63
N TYR A 12 -9.26 -0.38 8.80
CA TYR A 12 -8.10 -0.76 9.60
C TYR A 12 -7.54 0.44 10.37
N GLU A 13 -6.73 0.16 11.38
CA GLU A 13 -6.11 1.17 12.22
C GLU A 13 -4.59 1.00 12.18
N VAL A 14 -3.89 2.13 12.13
CA VAL A 14 -2.43 2.18 12.13
C VAL A 14 -1.97 3.06 13.28
N TYR A 15 -1.14 2.52 14.15
CA TYR A 15 -0.53 3.30 15.23
C TYR A 15 0.62 4.13 14.68
N ASP A 16 0.57 5.45 14.88
CA ASP A 16 1.62 6.37 14.47
C ASP A 16 2.77 6.35 15.49
N TYR A 17 3.67 5.40 15.34
CA TYR A 17 4.87 5.28 16.16
C TYR A 17 5.80 6.48 16.02
N THR A 18 5.81 7.16 14.87
CA THR A 18 6.64 8.34 14.63
C THR A 18 6.16 9.51 15.49
N ALA A 19 4.86 9.80 15.43
CA ALA A 19 4.28 10.82 16.29
C ALA A 19 4.41 10.46 17.77
N ALA A 20 4.15 9.20 18.14
CA ALA A 20 4.24 8.73 19.52
C ALA A 20 5.67 8.79 20.09
N ALA A 21 6.70 8.61 19.25
CA ALA A 21 8.11 8.66 19.64
C ALA A 21 8.62 10.08 19.89
N LEU A 22 7.92 11.11 19.43
CA LEU A 22 8.34 12.48 19.64
C LEU A 22 8.26 12.84 21.14
N ARG A 23 9.33 13.42 21.70
CA ARG A 23 9.38 13.80 23.11
C ARG A 23 8.25 14.74 23.53
N ARG A 24 7.92 15.73 22.69
CA ARG A 24 6.80 16.66 22.91
C ARG A 24 5.44 15.96 23.08
N ASN A 25 5.31 14.75 22.56
CA ASN A 25 4.09 13.96 22.57
C ASN A 25 4.07 12.89 23.69
N ARG A 26 5.01 12.95 24.64
CA ARG A 26 4.98 12.06 25.81
C ARG A 26 3.73 12.33 26.64
N LEU A 27 3.07 11.25 27.06
CA LEU A 27 1.87 11.34 27.91
C LEU A 27 2.18 11.95 29.26
N ASN A 28 3.33 11.56 29.84
CA ASN A 28 3.82 12.20 31.07
C ASN A 28 4.49 13.54 30.76
N PRO A 29 3.97 14.68 31.21
CA PRO A 29 4.57 16.00 30.97
C PRO A 29 6.04 16.11 31.39
N GLU A 30 6.43 15.46 32.48
CA GLU A 30 7.82 15.48 33.00
C GLU A 30 8.82 14.85 32.03
N GLU A 31 8.36 13.92 31.15
CA GLU A 31 9.19 13.25 30.15
C GLU A 31 9.28 14.02 28.83
N ARG A 32 8.50 15.11 28.67
CA ARG A 32 8.45 15.87 27.41
C ARG A 32 9.73 16.63 27.14
N ASN A 33 10.41 17.07 28.18
CA ASN A 33 11.66 17.79 28.06
C ASN A 33 12.78 17.16 28.88
N LEU A 34 13.85 16.73 28.20
CA LEU A 34 15.08 16.24 28.85
C LEU A 34 16.23 17.25 28.76
N ASN A 35 16.01 18.47 28.24
CA ASN A 35 16.95 19.57 28.32
C ASN A 35 16.69 20.34 29.63
N THR A 36 17.68 20.37 30.46
CA THR A 36 17.64 20.99 31.78
C THR A 36 17.45 22.51 31.79
N ASP A 37 17.57 23.14 30.61
CA ASP A 37 17.55 24.61 30.48
C ASP A 37 16.19 25.18 30.04
N ILE A 38 15.20 24.32 29.73
CA ILE A 38 13.86 24.76 29.31
C ILE A 38 12.86 24.23 30.32
N GLU A 39 12.20 25.14 31.03
CA GLU A 39 11.12 24.82 31.96
C GLU A 39 9.92 24.28 31.16
N VAL A 40 9.52 23.03 31.44
CA VAL A 40 8.32 22.42 30.83
C VAL A 40 7.12 22.96 31.59
N ASN A 41 6.21 23.59 30.90
CA ASN A 41 4.91 23.91 31.46
C ASN A 41 4.08 22.62 31.52
N PRO A 42 3.81 22.05 32.74
CA PRO A 42 3.05 20.82 32.86
C PRO A 42 1.60 20.97 32.42
N ASP A 43 1.09 22.21 32.38
CA ASP A 43 -0.29 22.52 31.96
C ASP A 43 -0.41 22.74 30.45
N GLU A 44 0.68 22.64 29.70
CA GLU A 44 0.65 22.78 28.24
C GLU A 44 -0.11 21.64 27.58
N VAL A 45 -1.20 22.01 26.94
CA VAL A 45 -2.02 21.08 26.16
C VAL A 45 -1.32 20.76 24.83
N VAL A 46 -0.79 19.55 24.72
CA VAL A 46 -0.20 19.08 23.47
C VAL A 46 -1.33 18.71 22.49
N MET A 47 -1.33 19.35 21.33
CA MET A 47 -2.24 19.03 20.23
C MET A 47 -1.58 18.07 19.27
N ILE A 48 -2.31 17.03 18.86
CA ILE A 48 -1.85 16.09 17.83
C ILE A 48 -2.84 16.04 16.66
N SER A 49 -2.30 15.79 15.49
CA SER A 49 -3.08 15.52 14.28
C SER A 49 -3.32 14.03 14.19
N LYS A 50 -4.55 13.62 13.90
CA LYS A 50 -4.97 12.24 13.74
C LYS A 50 -5.80 12.09 12.48
N ASP A 51 -5.41 11.15 11.62
CA ASP A 51 -6.22 10.79 10.46
C ASP A 51 -7.38 9.89 10.89
N THR A 52 -8.56 10.22 10.42
CA THR A 52 -9.76 9.43 10.67
C THR A 52 -10.56 9.26 9.39
N ALA A 53 -11.27 8.14 9.30
CA ALA A 53 -12.19 7.85 8.21
C ALA A 53 -13.48 7.23 8.75
N TYR A 54 -14.59 7.60 8.14
CA TYR A 54 -15.91 7.04 8.42
C TYR A 54 -16.73 6.95 7.13
N ILE A 55 -17.84 6.22 7.19
CA ILE A 55 -18.79 6.12 6.09
C ILE A 55 -19.99 6.99 6.47
N ASP A 56 -20.37 7.93 5.59
CA ASP A 56 -21.51 8.80 5.79
C ASP A 56 -22.85 8.08 5.49
N ASP A 57 -23.95 8.79 5.71
CA ASP A 57 -25.32 8.26 5.51
C ASP A 57 -25.61 7.90 4.04
N GLU A 58 -24.86 8.50 3.09
CA GLU A 58 -24.93 8.19 1.66
C GLU A 58 -24.00 7.05 1.24
N GLY A 59 -23.25 6.46 2.18
CA GLY A 59 -22.34 5.35 1.93
C GLY A 59 -20.97 5.76 1.34
N ARG A 60 -20.60 7.06 1.41
CA ARG A 60 -19.33 7.57 0.93
C ARG A 60 -18.28 7.49 2.02
N ILE A 61 -17.05 7.17 1.64
CA ILE A 61 -15.91 7.21 2.55
C ILE A 61 -15.47 8.67 2.72
N ILE A 62 -15.62 9.19 3.93
CA ILE A 62 -15.13 10.51 4.34
C ILE A 62 -13.79 10.31 5.04
N ARG A 63 -12.80 11.12 4.66
CA ARG A 63 -11.46 11.13 5.26
C ARG A 63 -11.16 12.53 5.72
N GLU A 64 -10.69 12.66 6.95
CA GLU A 64 -10.35 13.94 7.54
C GLU A 64 -9.18 13.80 8.52
N THR A 65 -8.41 14.85 8.65
CA THR A 65 -7.38 14.97 9.69
C THR A 65 -7.92 15.87 10.78
N ILE A 66 -8.11 15.33 11.98
CA ILE A 66 -8.60 16.05 13.14
C ILE A 66 -7.43 16.41 14.06
N ASN A 67 -7.49 17.64 14.63
CA ASN A 67 -6.57 18.07 15.68
C ASN A 67 -7.27 17.95 17.01
N ARG A 68 -6.65 17.26 17.96
CA ARG A 68 -7.21 17.06 19.30
C ARG A 68 -6.15 17.09 20.38
N PRO A 69 -6.52 17.41 21.62
CA PRO A 69 -5.62 17.29 22.75
C PRO A 69 -5.15 15.85 22.97
N LEU A 70 -3.87 15.69 23.23
CA LEU A 70 -3.30 14.39 23.59
C LEU A 70 -3.81 13.98 24.97
N SER A 71 -4.54 12.86 25.05
CA SER A 71 -5.14 12.32 26.27
C SER A 71 -4.73 10.88 26.55
N GLY A 72 -4.26 10.15 25.55
CA GLY A 72 -3.85 8.76 25.72
C GLY A 72 -3.21 8.15 24.47
N PRO A 73 -2.74 6.90 24.58
CA PRO A 73 -2.08 6.23 23.44
C PRO A 73 -3.00 6.00 22.23
N TRP A 74 -4.31 5.97 22.44
CA TRP A 74 -5.31 5.85 21.38
C TRP A 74 -5.36 7.09 20.45
N ASP A 75 -4.79 8.21 20.88
CA ASP A 75 -4.73 9.42 20.07
C ASP A 75 -3.74 9.29 18.92
N PHE A 76 -2.84 8.32 18.96
CA PHE A 76 -1.92 7.96 17.88
C PHE A 76 -2.46 6.88 16.93
N LEU A 77 -3.70 6.42 17.10
CA LEU A 77 -4.33 5.45 16.21
C LEU A 77 -5.02 6.17 15.06
N ASN A 78 -4.41 6.18 13.89
CA ASN A 78 -5.01 6.64 12.65
C ASN A 78 -5.98 5.58 12.12
N THR A 79 -7.15 6.01 11.64
CA THR A 79 -8.19 5.13 11.10
C THR A 79 -8.33 5.33 9.60
N TYR A 80 -8.28 4.25 8.84
CA TYR A 80 -8.44 4.25 7.39
C TYR A 80 -9.59 3.34 6.97
N ILE A 81 -10.34 3.78 5.96
CA ILE A 81 -11.34 2.98 5.27
C ILE A 81 -11.01 3.03 3.79
N VAL A 82 -10.90 1.86 3.16
CA VAL A 82 -10.54 1.73 1.75
C VAL A 82 -11.51 0.78 1.08
N ASN A 83 -12.07 1.20 -0.07
CA ASN A 83 -12.78 0.27 -0.93
C ASN A 83 -11.76 -0.66 -1.57
N VAL A 84 -11.93 -1.99 -1.37
CA VAL A 84 -10.93 -2.99 -1.79
C VAL A 84 -11.16 -3.54 -3.19
N TYR A 85 -12.22 -3.09 -3.88
CA TYR A 85 -12.46 -3.53 -5.25
C TYR A 85 -11.47 -2.86 -6.21
N PRO A 86 -10.74 -3.63 -7.03
CA PRO A 86 -9.77 -3.07 -7.97
C PRO A 86 -10.45 -2.31 -9.11
N ASP A 87 -9.74 -1.38 -9.74
CA ASP A 87 -10.18 -0.78 -10.99
C ASP A 87 -10.04 -1.81 -12.13
N THR A 88 -11.14 -2.45 -12.49
CA THR A 88 -11.18 -3.44 -13.57
C THR A 88 -11.09 -2.81 -14.97
N THR A 89 -11.09 -1.48 -15.05
CA THR A 89 -10.99 -0.72 -16.31
C THR A 89 -9.62 -0.06 -16.51
N CYS A 90 -8.67 -0.27 -15.61
CA CYS A 90 -7.37 0.40 -15.60
C CYS A 90 -6.65 0.34 -16.94
N TRP A 91 -6.67 -0.79 -17.64
CA TRP A 91 -5.98 -0.93 -18.91
C TRP A 91 -6.74 -0.35 -20.10
N VAL A 92 -8.07 -0.31 -20.04
CA VAL A 92 -8.89 0.32 -21.07
C VAL A 92 -8.76 1.84 -21.03
N ASN A 93 -8.68 2.40 -19.82
CA ASN A 93 -8.53 3.84 -19.64
C ASN A 93 -7.17 4.36 -20.09
N ASP A 94 -6.10 3.61 -19.82
CA ASP A 94 -4.73 4.00 -20.17
C ASP A 94 -4.39 3.71 -21.63
N PHE A 95 -5.03 2.71 -22.25
CA PHE A 95 -4.68 2.20 -23.57
C PHE A 95 -5.91 2.10 -24.50
N ARG A 96 -6.65 3.17 -24.66
CA ARG A 96 -7.92 3.24 -25.39
C ARG A 96 -7.87 2.68 -26.83
N ASN A 97 -6.70 2.66 -27.47
CA ASN A 97 -6.50 2.19 -28.83
C ASN A 97 -5.72 0.87 -28.89
N ALA A 98 -5.63 0.13 -27.80
CA ALA A 98 -4.93 -1.14 -27.78
C ALA A 98 -5.82 -2.23 -28.41
N GLU A 99 -5.26 -2.99 -29.36
CA GLU A 99 -5.94 -4.12 -30.02
C GLU A 99 -6.24 -5.29 -29.07
N ASN A 100 -5.71 -5.25 -27.86
CA ASN A 100 -5.84 -6.28 -26.81
C ASN A 100 -7.06 -6.10 -25.90
N GLU A 101 -8.01 -5.23 -26.23
CA GLU A 101 -9.18 -4.91 -25.41
C GLU A 101 -9.98 -6.15 -24.96
N THR A 102 -10.07 -7.17 -25.83
CA THR A 102 -10.78 -8.41 -25.52
C THR A 102 -10.13 -9.20 -24.37
N TYR A 103 -8.80 -9.22 -24.29
CA TYR A 103 -8.06 -9.88 -23.22
C TYR A 103 -8.21 -9.11 -21.90
N LEU A 104 -8.14 -7.79 -21.98
CA LEU A 104 -8.26 -6.91 -20.81
C LEU A 104 -9.63 -7.00 -20.15
N ARG A 105 -10.70 -7.11 -20.91
CA ARG A 105 -12.08 -7.25 -20.38
C ARG A 105 -12.27 -8.53 -19.59
N ASN A 106 -11.55 -9.59 -19.92
CA ASN A 106 -11.71 -10.90 -19.27
C ASN A 106 -10.71 -11.16 -18.14
N TYR A 107 -9.72 -10.29 -17.92
CA TYR A 107 -8.65 -10.52 -16.97
C TYR A 107 -9.16 -10.80 -15.54
N PHE A 108 -10.18 -10.06 -15.09
CA PHE A 108 -10.75 -10.19 -13.75
C PHE A 108 -11.83 -11.26 -13.62
N SER A 109 -12.30 -11.85 -14.71
CA SER A 109 -13.43 -12.78 -14.72
C SER A 109 -13.12 -14.17 -15.22
N ASN A 110 -12.04 -14.34 -16.00
CA ASN A 110 -11.70 -15.63 -16.58
C ASN A 110 -10.76 -16.42 -15.67
N PRO A 111 -11.09 -17.66 -15.28
CA PRO A 111 -10.28 -18.51 -14.45
C PRO A 111 -8.83 -18.73 -14.92
N ALA A 112 -8.55 -18.56 -16.23
CA ALA A 112 -7.21 -18.65 -16.77
C ALA A 112 -6.21 -17.66 -16.15
N TYR A 113 -6.71 -16.56 -15.57
CA TYR A 113 -5.90 -15.51 -14.93
C TYR A 113 -5.86 -15.60 -13.40
N ASN A 114 -6.38 -16.66 -12.79
CA ASN A 114 -6.43 -16.78 -11.32
C ASN A 114 -5.05 -16.72 -10.65
N ASP A 115 -4.01 -17.20 -11.34
CA ASP A 115 -2.63 -17.21 -10.85
C ASP A 115 -1.79 -16.02 -11.36
N TYR A 116 -2.42 -15.09 -12.06
CA TYR A 116 -1.75 -13.89 -12.55
C TYR A 116 -1.77 -12.76 -11.50
N PRO A 117 -0.84 -11.79 -11.58
CA PRO A 117 -0.79 -10.67 -10.64
C PRO A 117 -2.10 -9.87 -10.62
N VAL A 118 -2.50 -9.39 -9.45
CA VAL A 118 -3.59 -8.42 -9.36
C VAL A 118 -3.14 -7.10 -9.99
N VAL A 119 -4.01 -6.47 -10.78
CA VAL A 119 -3.81 -5.16 -11.39
C VAL A 119 -4.94 -4.22 -11.02
N GLY A 120 -4.81 -2.92 -11.33
CA GLY A 120 -5.84 -1.92 -11.01
C GLY A 120 -6.00 -1.65 -9.51
N VAL A 121 -4.95 -1.88 -8.71
CA VAL A 121 -4.94 -1.59 -7.28
C VAL A 121 -4.18 -0.31 -6.98
N THR A 122 -4.70 0.51 -6.08
CA THR A 122 -4.04 1.71 -5.60
C THR A 122 -3.05 1.38 -4.48
N TRP A 123 -2.19 2.34 -4.16
CA TRP A 123 -1.27 2.24 -3.01
C TRP A 123 -2.03 2.04 -1.69
N GLU A 124 -3.15 2.74 -1.50
CA GLU A 124 -4.00 2.60 -0.32
C GLU A 124 -4.61 1.20 -0.22
N GLN A 125 -5.05 0.62 -1.35
CA GLN A 125 -5.55 -0.76 -1.39
C GLN A 125 -4.46 -1.77 -1.06
N ALA A 126 -3.24 -1.57 -1.55
CA ALA A 126 -2.11 -2.42 -1.23
C ALA A 126 -1.73 -2.36 0.26
N ASN A 127 -1.75 -1.15 0.88
CA ASN A 127 -1.56 -1.01 2.32
C ASN A 127 -2.68 -1.66 3.13
N ALA A 128 -3.94 -1.50 2.71
CA ALA A 128 -5.08 -2.16 3.34
C ALA A 128 -4.95 -3.69 3.29
N PHE A 129 -4.44 -4.23 2.17
CA PHE A 129 -4.12 -5.66 2.07
C PHE A 129 -3.03 -6.09 3.05
N CYS A 130 -1.96 -5.32 3.22
CA CYS A 130 -0.92 -5.59 4.21
C CYS A 130 -1.49 -5.64 5.63
N ALA A 131 -2.37 -4.70 5.98
CA ALA A 131 -3.04 -4.68 7.27
C ALA A 131 -3.94 -5.92 7.44
N TRP A 132 -4.80 -6.22 6.46
CA TRP A 132 -5.65 -7.41 6.47
C TRP A 132 -4.83 -8.69 6.59
N ARG A 133 -3.76 -8.83 5.83
CA ARG A 133 -2.89 -10.02 5.85
C ARG A 133 -2.24 -10.22 7.22
N THR A 134 -1.84 -9.12 7.85
CA THR A 134 -1.31 -9.13 9.21
C THR A 134 -2.36 -9.66 10.19
N ASP A 135 -3.55 -9.08 10.19
CA ASP A 135 -4.63 -9.46 11.10
C ASP A 135 -5.07 -10.92 10.88
N TYR A 136 -5.13 -11.36 9.63
CA TYR A 136 -5.44 -12.74 9.29
C TYR A 136 -4.41 -13.72 9.88
N LEU A 137 -3.12 -13.41 9.73
CA LEU A 137 -2.03 -14.23 10.27
C LEU A 137 -2.05 -14.25 11.80
N LEU A 138 -2.21 -13.10 12.44
CA LEU A 138 -2.25 -12.97 13.90
C LEU A 138 -3.40 -13.78 14.51
N LYS A 139 -4.57 -13.77 13.87
CA LYS A 139 -5.72 -14.58 14.30
C LYS A 139 -5.45 -16.10 14.21
N GLY A 140 -4.65 -16.51 13.22
CA GLY A 140 -4.28 -17.92 13.03
C GLY A 140 -3.24 -18.46 14.01
N LEU A 141 -2.33 -17.59 14.48
CA LEU A 141 -1.18 -17.99 15.29
C LEU A 141 -1.44 -17.99 16.81
N GLY A 142 -2.49 -17.34 17.28
CA GLY A 142 -2.78 -17.27 18.72
C GLY A 142 -1.60 -16.73 19.53
N PRO A 143 -1.13 -17.46 20.58
CA PRO A 143 -0.05 -16.98 21.48
C PRO A 143 1.29 -16.67 20.80
N GLU A 144 1.55 -17.28 19.64
CA GLU A 144 2.78 -17.06 18.86
C GLU A 144 2.74 -15.77 18.05
N ALA A 145 1.59 -15.11 18.00
CA ALA A 145 1.39 -13.84 17.28
C ALA A 145 2.39 -12.73 17.68
N ARG A 146 2.89 -12.76 18.92
CA ARG A 146 3.87 -11.78 19.44
C ARG A 146 5.19 -11.71 18.69
N TYR A 147 5.53 -12.74 17.92
CA TYR A 147 6.78 -12.79 17.14
C TYR A 147 6.61 -12.36 15.70
N VAL A 148 5.39 -12.07 15.27
CA VAL A 148 5.09 -11.73 13.88
C VAL A 148 5.25 -10.24 13.67
N GLN A 149 6.09 -9.87 12.70
CA GLN A 149 6.14 -8.51 12.20
C GLN A 149 4.93 -8.21 11.30
N ARG A 150 4.45 -6.97 11.35
CA ARG A 150 3.36 -6.53 10.48
C ARG A 150 3.81 -6.50 9.02
N TYR A 151 2.98 -7.00 8.14
CA TYR A 151 3.17 -6.79 6.71
C TYR A 151 3.04 -5.31 6.37
N ARG A 152 3.92 -4.84 5.50
CA ARG A 152 3.90 -3.49 4.94
C ARG A 152 4.45 -3.51 3.52
N LEU A 153 4.22 -2.47 2.77
CA LEU A 153 4.92 -2.26 1.53
C LEU A 153 6.42 -2.04 1.80
N PRO A 154 7.29 -2.47 0.90
CA PRO A 154 8.73 -2.22 1.03
C PRO A 154 9.02 -0.73 0.90
N THR A 155 10.10 -0.29 1.53
CA THR A 155 10.72 1.00 1.23
C THR A 155 11.37 0.95 -0.15
N GLU A 156 11.68 2.11 -0.72
CA GLU A 156 12.40 2.21 -2.00
C GLU A 156 13.71 1.39 -1.98
N ALA A 157 14.51 1.55 -0.93
CA ALA A 157 15.76 0.81 -0.78
C ALA A 157 15.58 -0.71 -0.68
N GLU A 158 14.58 -1.17 0.05
CA GLU A 158 14.25 -2.60 0.15
C GLU A 158 13.78 -3.16 -1.20
N TRP A 159 12.95 -2.39 -1.91
CA TRP A 159 12.47 -2.78 -3.22
C TRP A 159 13.61 -2.85 -4.24
N GLU A 160 14.47 -1.82 -4.27
CA GLU A 160 15.64 -1.77 -5.16
C GLU A 160 16.60 -2.91 -4.89
N TYR A 161 16.91 -3.16 -3.60
CA TYR A 161 17.75 -4.29 -3.20
C TYR A 161 17.18 -5.64 -3.65
N ALA A 162 15.88 -5.85 -3.44
CA ALA A 162 15.21 -7.08 -3.87
C ALA A 162 15.17 -7.23 -5.39
N ALA A 163 14.96 -6.13 -6.12
CA ALA A 163 14.92 -6.14 -7.58
C ALA A 163 16.29 -6.40 -8.21
N ARG A 164 17.35 -5.78 -7.69
CA ARG A 164 18.72 -5.93 -8.23
C ARG A 164 19.39 -7.25 -7.84
N GLY A 165 19.09 -7.77 -6.66
CA GLY A 165 19.62 -9.03 -6.13
C GLY A 165 21.10 -9.01 -5.79
N LYS A 166 21.96 -8.43 -6.64
CA LYS A 166 23.41 -8.25 -6.43
C LYS A 166 23.77 -6.78 -6.50
N GLU A 167 24.77 -6.38 -5.72
CA GLU A 167 25.34 -5.03 -5.81
C GLU A 167 25.98 -4.78 -7.19
N GLY A 168 25.73 -3.60 -7.74
CA GLY A 168 26.40 -3.10 -8.93
C GLY A 168 25.78 -3.50 -10.27
N THR A 169 24.67 -4.21 -10.30
CA THR A 169 23.94 -4.48 -11.54
C THR A 169 22.93 -3.36 -11.84
N GLU A 170 22.84 -2.97 -13.12
CA GLU A 170 21.85 -1.98 -13.56
C GLU A 170 20.44 -2.59 -13.65
N PHE A 171 20.37 -3.88 -13.99
CA PHE A 171 19.13 -4.65 -14.13
C PHE A 171 19.08 -5.84 -13.17
N PRO A 172 17.89 -6.45 -12.95
CA PRO A 172 17.74 -7.67 -12.14
C PRO A 172 18.49 -8.90 -12.68
N TRP A 173 18.93 -8.85 -13.90
CA TRP A 173 19.74 -9.88 -14.58
C TRP A 173 21.19 -9.43 -14.78
N GLU A 174 22.08 -10.38 -15.10
CA GLU A 174 23.53 -10.12 -15.19
C GLU A 174 23.95 -9.36 -16.46
N ASP A 175 23.13 -9.39 -17.51
CA ASP A 175 23.42 -8.69 -18.77
C ASP A 175 23.14 -7.19 -18.63
N GLN A 176 23.92 -6.35 -19.28
CA GLN A 176 23.68 -4.89 -19.37
C GLN A 176 22.66 -4.53 -20.48
N SER A 177 22.11 -5.52 -21.16
CA SER A 177 21.11 -5.37 -22.21
C SER A 177 19.71 -5.70 -21.70
N VAL A 178 18.70 -5.04 -22.22
CA VAL A 178 17.29 -5.41 -22.00
C VAL A 178 16.83 -6.59 -22.84
N LYS A 179 17.71 -7.08 -23.75
CA LYS A 179 17.43 -8.20 -24.64
C LYS A 179 18.52 -9.26 -24.55
N SER A 180 18.13 -10.52 -24.67
CA SER A 180 19.03 -11.65 -24.87
C SER A 180 19.73 -11.57 -26.23
N GLY A 181 20.79 -12.37 -26.43
CA GLY A 181 21.47 -12.51 -27.71
C GLY A 181 20.54 -12.96 -28.85
N ASP A 182 19.45 -13.64 -28.53
CA ASP A 182 18.42 -14.10 -29.48
C ASP A 182 17.35 -13.02 -29.76
N GLY A 183 17.48 -11.82 -29.15
CA GLY A 183 16.58 -10.69 -29.36
C GLY A 183 15.32 -10.69 -28.49
N CYS A 184 15.15 -11.65 -27.57
CA CYS A 184 14.03 -11.69 -26.63
C CYS A 184 14.23 -10.70 -25.49
N PHE A 185 13.16 -10.03 -25.07
CA PHE A 185 13.20 -9.15 -23.90
C PHE A 185 13.25 -9.95 -22.59
N PHE A 186 14.06 -9.50 -21.64
CA PHE A 186 14.16 -10.11 -20.31
C PHE A 186 13.02 -9.73 -19.36
N ALA A 187 12.26 -8.69 -19.67
CA ALA A 187 11.15 -8.23 -18.87
C ALA A 187 9.97 -7.79 -19.73
N ASN A 188 8.77 -7.83 -19.14
CA ASN A 188 7.57 -7.30 -19.74
C ASN A 188 7.48 -5.79 -19.48
N PHE A 189 7.87 -4.98 -20.42
CA PHE A 189 7.80 -3.52 -20.36
C PHE A 189 7.47 -2.96 -21.75
N LYS A 190 7.11 -1.70 -21.83
CA LYS A 190 6.89 -1.01 -23.08
C LYS A 190 8.22 -0.59 -23.72
N PRO A 191 8.71 -1.27 -24.77
CA PRO A 191 10.04 -1.02 -25.29
C PRO A 191 10.15 0.26 -26.13
N ASP A 192 9.02 0.78 -26.65
CA ASP A 192 9.02 1.89 -27.60
C ASP A 192 7.69 2.66 -27.59
N ARG A 193 7.64 3.80 -28.30
CA ARG A 193 6.38 4.52 -28.55
C ARG A 193 5.60 3.80 -29.65
N GLY A 194 4.32 3.52 -29.41
CA GLY A 194 3.39 2.99 -30.42
C GLY A 194 3.01 1.53 -30.23
N ASN A 195 3.27 0.66 -31.18
CA ASN A 195 2.75 -0.70 -31.19
C ASN A 195 3.27 -1.57 -30.04
N TYR A 196 2.37 -1.96 -29.12
CA TYR A 196 2.65 -2.77 -27.93
C TYR A 196 2.87 -4.26 -28.23
N THR A 197 2.61 -4.71 -29.46
CA THR A 197 2.77 -6.12 -29.85
C THR A 197 4.22 -6.50 -30.16
N LYS A 198 5.12 -5.53 -30.23
CA LYS A 198 6.53 -5.77 -30.60
C LYS A 198 7.33 -6.56 -29.56
N ASP A 199 6.92 -6.53 -28.30
CA ASP A 199 7.58 -7.24 -27.20
C ASP A 199 7.05 -8.67 -27.02
N GLY A 200 5.96 -9.05 -27.70
CA GLY A 200 5.34 -10.35 -27.61
C GLY A 200 4.45 -10.58 -26.39
N ASN A 201 4.36 -9.59 -25.48
CA ASN A 201 3.54 -9.66 -24.27
C ASN A 201 2.47 -8.56 -24.30
N LEU A 202 1.21 -8.96 -24.34
CA LEU A 202 0.08 -8.04 -24.39
C LEU A 202 -0.48 -7.69 -23.01
N ILE A 203 -0.21 -8.53 -22.02
CA ILE A 203 -0.71 -8.42 -20.64
C ILE A 203 0.39 -8.81 -19.66
N THR A 204 0.11 -8.73 -18.36
CA THR A 204 1.01 -9.24 -17.31
C THR A 204 1.36 -10.71 -17.54
N SER A 205 2.60 -11.08 -17.29
CA SER A 205 3.04 -12.47 -17.29
C SER A 205 2.74 -13.14 -15.95
N LYS A 206 2.55 -14.47 -16.01
CA LYS A 206 2.34 -15.32 -14.84
C LYS A 206 3.59 -15.39 -13.97
#